data_3768e3fc07f9acc902fb6f36f10547cc
#
_entry.id   3768e3fc07f9acc902fb6f36f10547cc
#
_cell.length_a   1.000
_cell.length_b   1.000
_cell.length_c   1.000
_cell.angle_alpha   90.00
_cell.angle_beta   90.00
_cell.angle_gamma   90.00
#
_symmetry.space_group_name_H-M   'P 1'
#
loop_
_entity.id
_entity.type
_entity.pdbx_description
1 polymer ?
#
loop_
_entity_poly.entity_id
_entity_poly.type
_entity_poly.pdbx_seq_one_letter_code
_entity_poly.pdbx_strand_id
1 'polypeptide(L)'
;MARIKIDYGIDLGTTNSAIARMENGESVIKQTKNLMDTLPSCVYFSKNKKGERALRIGMKAKDSVYSDAITALSKNEPPKESGYLEFKREMGSDKKYSNENMPKESYSPEELSAEVLKELKSLINDETVNSVVITVPAMFTAIQKDATMKAARIAGFKQCELLQEPIAACMAYGLSSEKKDGKWLVFDFGGGTFDAALVKVEDGILTVFDTEGDNYLGGKNLDEAVVNKILMPSLKEDYALSSYETTEWKKKALMDALKGPAEELRIALSFADSADYSTYDRNLNLGQDDNGEDIDLEISITKEQLIDAIGEQYQKAVNICKNLLERNGLTGKDLSSLILVGGPTYSPIIRDMLKEEVTQNVDTSINPMTAVARGAALYASTIDANVNEAEIKKEAKADIVFLQVGYESTSVESSEWVSISIDKEKTGNNSPNELSVELQRADGAWRSDRTSVDTNGNVIEAFLLEGKPNTFKVKAYNQQGNAVEVFPSEFTIIQGVKVGAAPLPYNIGIAVYNDIKKRGVFLPAKGLEKNKPLPAVG
;
A
#
# COMPACT_ATOMS: atom_id res chain seq x y z
N MET A 1 20.87 -10.99 -12.46
CA MET A 1 20.36 -10.74 -13.83
C MET A 1 19.26 -9.69 -13.75
N ALA A 2 19.12 -8.83 -14.77
CA ALA A 2 18.04 -7.85 -14.82
C ALA A 2 16.68 -8.57 -14.86
N ARG A 3 15.71 -8.09 -14.09
CA ARG A 3 14.34 -8.63 -14.09
C ARG A 3 13.60 -8.17 -15.33
N ILE A 4 12.87 -9.08 -15.97
CA ILE A 4 12.03 -8.78 -17.15
C ILE A 4 10.65 -8.23 -16.75
N LYS A 5 10.23 -8.49 -15.53
CA LYS A 5 9.00 -7.97 -14.92
C LYS A 5 9.35 -6.95 -13.84
N ILE A 6 8.40 -6.11 -13.48
CA ILE A 6 8.60 -5.12 -12.43
C ILE A 6 8.89 -5.80 -11.09
N ASP A 7 8.11 -6.81 -10.72
CA ASP A 7 8.25 -7.67 -9.53
C ASP A 7 8.25 -6.97 -8.16
N TYR A 8 8.12 -5.64 -8.11
CA TYR A 8 8.11 -4.86 -6.89
C TYR A 8 6.80 -4.12 -6.73
N GLY A 9 6.14 -4.31 -5.60
CA GLY A 9 4.93 -3.60 -5.20
C GLY A 9 5.17 -2.77 -3.94
N ILE A 10 4.76 -1.51 -3.95
CA ILE A 10 4.79 -0.63 -2.79
C ILE A 10 3.37 -0.20 -2.45
N ASP A 11 3.00 -0.43 -1.21
CA ASP A 11 1.91 0.28 -0.56
C ASP A 11 2.48 1.57 0.04
N LEU A 12 2.18 2.71 -0.59
CA LEU A 12 2.55 4.03 -0.08
C LEU A 12 1.40 4.57 0.77
N GLY A 13 1.31 4.14 2.02
CA GLY A 13 0.21 4.49 2.92
C GLY A 13 0.36 5.88 3.57
N THR A 14 -0.76 6.44 4.05
CA THR A 14 -0.79 7.73 4.77
C THR A 14 0.01 7.68 6.07
N THR A 15 -0.06 6.56 6.79
CA THR A 15 0.57 6.38 8.10
C THR A 15 1.72 5.37 8.06
N ASN A 16 1.53 4.26 7.36
CA ASN A 16 2.53 3.21 7.20
C ASN A 16 2.62 2.82 5.73
N SER A 17 3.82 2.49 5.29
CA SER A 17 4.12 2.02 3.94
C SER A 17 4.84 0.69 3.98
N ALA A 18 4.72 -0.11 2.92
CA ALA A 18 5.38 -1.41 2.81
C ALA A 18 5.88 -1.66 1.39
N ILE A 19 6.92 -2.48 1.25
CA ILE A 19 7.38 -2.97 -0.05
C ILE A 19 7.40 -4.50 -0.06
N ALA A 20 6.87 -5.08 -1.12
CA ALA A 20 6.94 -6.50 -1.41
C ALA A 20 7.70 -6.75 -2.71
N ARG A 21 8.38 -7.91 -2.78
CA ARG A 21 9.08 -8.41 -3.97
C ARG A 21 8.57 -9.80 -4.32
N MET A 22 8.47 -10.08 -5.62
CA MET A 22 8.23 -11.45 -6.08
C MET A 22 9.51 -12.28 -5.95
N GLU A 23 9.42 -13.39 -5.23
CA GLU A 23 10.51 -14.35 -5.00
C GLU A 23 9.97 -15.77 -5.15
N ASN A 24 10.51 -16.52 -6.10
CA ASN A 24 10.12 -17.92 -6.35
C ASN A 24 8.59 -18.14 -6.50
N GLY A 25 7.89 -17.18 -7.11
CA GLY A 25 6.44 -17.24 -7.29
C GLY A 25 5.59 -16.77 -6.11
N GLU A 26 6.21 -16.25 -5.06
CA GLU A 26 5.51 -15.69 -3.89
C GLU A 26 5.81 -14.21 -3.70
N SER A 27 4.82 -13.46 -3.20
CA SER A 27 5.00 -12.06 -2.82
C SER A 27 5.55 -11.98 -1.40
N VAL A 28 6.80 -11.53 -1.25
CA VAL A 28 7.53 -11.49 0.02
C VAL A 28 7.69 -10.04 0.48
N ILE A 29 7.22 -9.73 1.68
CA ILE A 29 7.44 -8.42 2.31
C ILE A 29 8.91 -8.26 2.68
N LYS A 30 9.47 -7.09 2.36
CA LYS A 30 10.83 -6.72 2.78
C LYS A 30 10.76 -5.95 4.09
N GLN A 31 11.26 -6.58 5.13
CA GLN A 31 11.24 -6.03 6.48
C GLN A 31 12.24 -4.89 6.63
N THR A 32 11.88 -3.93 7.48
CA THR A 32 12.80 -2.87 7.93
C THR A 32 13.96 -3.45 8.75
N LYS A 33 14.97 -2.64 9.03
CA LYS A 33 16.11 -3.03 9.88
C LYS A 33 15.69 -3.46 11.30
N ASN A 34 14.51 -3.07 11.74
CA ASN A 34 13.94 -3.44 13.04
C ASN A 34 12.98 -4.64 12.92
N LEU A 35 13.03 -5.40 11.81
CA LEU A 35 12.20 -6.57 11.52
C LEU A 35 10.69 -6.27 11.48
N MET A 36 10.32 -5.03 11.15
CA MET A 36 8.93 -4.62 10.96
C MET A 36 8.53 -4.80 9.50
N ASP A 37 7.32 -5.30 9.25
CA ASP A 37 6.77 -5.50 7.91
C ASP A 37 6.36 -4.17 7.23
N THR A 38 6.20 -3.11 8.02
CA THR A 38 5.82 -1.78 7.56
C THR A 38 6.79 -0.71 8.05
N LEU A 39 6.92 0.35 7.28
CA LEU A 39 7.69 1.55 7.59
C LEU A 39 6.72 2.70 7.87
N PRO A 40 6.74 3.37 9.04
CA PRO A 40 5.96 4.59 9.25
C PRO A 40 6.24 5.64 8.17
N SER A 41 5.20 6.21 7.57
CA SER A 41 5.28 7.28 6.56
C SER A 41 5.58 8.62 7.25
N CYS A 42 6.72 8.69 7.90
CA CYS A 42 7.18 9.81 8.71
C CYS A 42 8.58 10.25 8.27
N VAL A 43 8.79 11.56 8.14
CA VAL A 43 10.05 12.18 7.76
C VAL A 43 10.41 13.24 8.81
N TYR A 44 11.63 13.23 9.29
CA TYR A 44 12.12 14.17 10.31
C TYR A 44 13.46 14.75 9.89
N PHE A 45 13.57 16.08 9.89
CA PHE A 45 14.79 16.80 9.57
C PHE A 45 15.42 17.37 10.84
N SER A 46 16.74 17.23 10.95
CA SER A 46 17.52 17.79 12.04
C SER A 46 18.89 18.25 11.53
N LYS A 47 19.66 18.87 12.39
CA LYS A 47 21.09 19.12 12.16
C LYS A 47 21.90 18.13 12.98
N ASN A 48 22.95 17.59 12.39
CA ASN A 48 23.93 16.78 13.11
C ASN A 48 24.84 17.69 13.96
N LYS A 49 25.76 17.09 14.73
CA LYS A 49 26.71 17.83 15.59
C LYS A 49 27.61 18.82 14.83
N LYS A 50 27.74 18.64 13.51
CA LYS A 50 28.51 19.57 12.63
C LYS A 50 27.64 20.64 11.99
N GLY A 51 26.33 20.68 12.30
CA GLY A 51 25.37 21.61 11.69
C GLY A 51 24.89 21.20 10.30
N GLU A 52 25.28 20.01 9.81
CA GLU A 52 24.86 19.47 8.53
C GLU A 52 23.46 18.85 8.64
N ARG A 53 22.71 18.86 7.53
CA ARG A 53 21.39 18.24 7.43
C ARG A 53 21.47 16.76 7.80
N ALA A 54 20.62 16.33 8.72
CA ALA A 54 20.38 14.95 9.07
C ALA A 54 18.91 14.61 8.83
N LEU A 55 18.68 13.51 8.12
CA LEU A 55 17.36 13.01 7.76
C LEU A 55 17.10 11.70 8.52
N ARG A 56 15.92 11.59 9.12
CA ARG A 56 15.40 10.36 9.69
C ARG A 56 14.09 10.02 8.99
N ILE A 57 13.85 8.73 8.77
CA ILE A 57 12.65 8.23 8.10
C ILE A 57 12.10 7.05 8.90
N GLY A 58 10.81 6.83 8.81
CA GLY A 58 10.15 5.70 9.43
C GLY A 58 10.09 5.80 10.96
N MET A 59 10.34 4.70 11.66
CA MET A 59 10.24 4.64 13.12
C MET A 59 11.13 5.69 13.81
N LYS A 60 12.38 5.85 13.37
CA LYS A 60 13.29 6.86 13.93
C LYS A 60 12.77 8.29 13.78
N ALA A 61 12.02 8.58 12.72
CA ALA A 61 11.37 9.86 12.53
C ALA A 61 10.15 10.00 13.47
N LYS A 62 9.30 8.97 13.55
CA LYS A 62 8.15 8.92 14.47
C LYS A 62 8.59 9.10 15.92
N ASP A 63 9.62 8.39 16.36
CA ASP A 63 10.20 8.52 17.70
C ASP A 63 10.74 9.92 17.97
N SER A 64 11.31 10.58 16.94
CA SER A 64 11.82 11.95 17.09
C SER A 64 10.69 12.96 17.25
N VAL A 65 9.60 12.83 16.49
CA VAL A 65 8.39 13.67 16.64
C VAL A 65 7.81 13.52 18.05
N TYR A 66 7.69 12.27 18.52
CA TYR A 66 7.22 11.98 19.86
C TYR A 66 8.13 12.58 20.95
N SER A 67 9.45 12.39 20.80
CA SER A 67 10.45 12.95 21.72
C SER A 67 10.45 14.48 21.75
N ASP A 68 10.14 15.14 20.62
CA ASP A 68 10.01 16.60 20.60
C ASP A 68 8.83 17.09 21.44
N ALA A 69 7.68 16.39 21.39
CA ALA A 69 6.52 16.71 22.22
C ALA A 69 6.83 16.55 23.72
N ILE A 70 7.45 15.44 24.12
CA ILE A 70 7.89 15.19 25.50
C ILE A 70 8.91 16.25 25.96
N THR A 71 9.88 16.58 25.10
CA THR A 71 10.90 17.59 25.40
C THR A 71 10.29 18.98 25.57
N ALA A 72 9.31 19.34 24.74
CA ALA A 72 8.59 20.59 24.83
C ALA A 72 7.86 20.74 26.19
N LEU A 73 7.20 19.68 26.62
CA LEU A 73 6.48 19.62 27.90
C LEU A 73 7.47 19.72 29.08
N SER A 74 8.51 18.88 29.10
CA SER A 74 9.47 18.83 30.21
C SER A 74 10.28 20.13 30.37
N LYS A 75 10.51 20.89 29.28
CA LYS A 75 11.21 22.19 29.30
C LYS A 75 10.28 23.38 29.38
N ASN A 76 8.98 23.16 29.29
CA ASN A 76 7.98 24.21 29.19
C ASN A 76 8.28 25.21 28.04
N GLU A 77 8.67 24.67 26.86
CA GLU A 77 9.01 25.43 25.64
C GLU A 77 8.21 24.86 24.46
N PRO A 78 7.80 25.68 23.47
CA PRO A 78 7.12 25.16 22.28
C PRO A 78 7.94 24.09 21.54
N PRO A 79 7.30 23.03 21.01
CA PRO A 79 8.00 22.00 20.25
C PRO A 79 8.57 22.55 18.95
N LYS A 80 9.69 21.98 18.49
CA LYS A 80 10.26 22.30 17.18
C LYS A 80 9.53 21.51 16.10
N GLU A 81 8.98 22.20 15.11
CA GLU A 81 8.33 21.56 13.97
C GLU A 81 9.36 21.06 12.95
N SER A 82 9.86 19.85 13.13
CA SER A 82 10.88 19.24 12.26
C SER A 82 10.44 17.89 11.67
N GLY A 83 9.31 17.37 12.12
CA GLY A 83 8.76 16.09 11.69
C GLY A 83 7.45 16.25 10.92
N TYR A 84 7.31 15.46 9.86
CA TYR A 84 6.17 15.50 8.96
C TYR A 84 5.53 14.12 8.85
N LEU A 85 4.21 14.09 9.06
CA LEU A 85 3.34 12.92 8.95
C LEU A 85 2.18 13.23 8.00
N GLU A 86 1.51 12.19 7.51
CA GLU A 86 0.24 12.28 6.75
C GLU A 86 0.30 13.15 5.49
N PHE A 87 1.46 13.46 4.98
CA PHE A 87 1.65 14.31 3.79
C PHE A 87 1.04 13.70 2.51
N LYS A 88 0.75 12.38 2.49
CA LYS A 88 0.02 11.74 1.39
C LYS A 88 -1.37 12.35 1.17
N ARG A 89 -2.02 12.87 2.22
CA ARG A 89 -3.33 13.52 2.11
C ARG A 89 -3.30 14.79 1.25
N GLU A 90 -2.13 15.44 1.20
CA GLU A 90 -1.91 16.68 0.47
C GLU A 90 -1.25 16.48 -0.89
N MET A 91 -1.16 15.22 -1.37
CA MET A 91 -0.60 14.91 -2.69
C MET A 91 -1.31 15.68 -3.80
N GLY A 92 -0.52 16.35 -4.64
CA GLY A 92 -1.03 17.17 -5.74
C GLY A 92 -1.56 18.54 -5.33
N SER A 93 -1.44 18.94 -4.06
CA SER A 93 -1.75 20.30 -3.59
C SER A 93 -0.51 21.21 -3.62
N ASP A 94 -0.74 22.51 -3.47
CA ASP A 94 0.32 23.52 -3.38
C ASP A 94 0.91 23.64 -1.97
N LYS A 95 0.54 22.76 -1.04
CA LYS A 95 1.02 22.79 0.35
C LYS A 95 2.53 22.67 0.41
N LYS A 96 3.14 23.47 1.27
CA LYS A 96 4.56 23.43 1.57
C LYS A 96 4.77 23.22 3.07
N TYR A 97 5.70 22.35 3.37
CA TYR A 97 6.14 22.03 4.71
C TYR A 97 7.44 22.77 4.98
N SER A 98 7.43 23.69 5.93
CA SER A 98 8.63 24.41 6.38
C SER A 98 9.34 23.62 7.48
N ASN A 99 10.63 23.90 7.66
CA ASN A 99 11.44 23.26 8.68
C ASN A 99 12.13 24.34 9.54
N GLU A 100 11.83 24.39 10.83
CA GLU A 100 12.42 25.39 11.74
C GLU A 100 13.93 25.22 11.92
N ASN A 101 14.45 23.98 11.84
CA ASN A 101 15.89 23.75 11.87
C ASN A 101 16.59 24.20 10.57
N MET A 102 15.84 24.37 9.49
CA MET A 102 16.31 24.78 8.16
C MET A 102 15.31 25.75 7.52
N PRO A 103 15.16 26.98 8.04
CA PRO A 103 14.06 27.89 7.67
C PRO A 103 14.06 28.35 6.22
N LYS A 104 15.12 28.07 5.46
CA LYS A 104 15.22 28.37 4.02
C LYS A 104 14.75 27.21 3.15
N GLU A 105 14.43 26.06 3.74
CA GLU A 105 13.97 24.87 3.03
C GLU A 105 12.47 24.68 3.25
N SER A 106 11.80 24.30 2.19
CA SER A 106 10.40 23.87 2.23
C SER A 106 10.21 22.68 1.32
N TYR A 107 9.33 21.74 1.71
CA TYR A 107 9.12 20.47 1.04
C TYR A 107 7.68 20.35 0.56
N SER A 108 7.48 19.81 -0.63
CA SER A 108 6.17 19.41 -1.11
C SER A 108 5.78 18.02 -0.59
N PRO A 109 4.49 17.65 -0.62
CA PRO A 109 4.05 16.29 -0.29
C PRO A 109 4.77 15.22 -1.10
N GLU A 110 5.05 15.47 -2.39
CA GLU A 110 5.77 14.55 -3.27
C GLU A 110 7.23 14.35 -2.84
N GLU A 111 7.91 15.42 -2.40
CA GLU A 111 9.28 15.34 -1.94
C GLU A 111 9.39 14.55 -0.64
N LEU A 112 8.44 14.74 0.30
CA LEU A 112 8.38 13.93 1.53
C LEU A 112 8.04 12.46 1.24
N SER A 113 7.09 12.22 0.34
CA SER A 113 6.76 10.87 -0.13
C SER A 113 7.95 10.19 -0.80
N ALA A 114 8.73 10.94 -1.57
CA ALA A 114 9.93 10.42 -2.21
C ALA A 114 10.99 9.95 -1.19
N GLU A 115 11.13 10.62 -0.04
CA GLU A 115 12.05 10.16 1.00
C GLU A 115 11.60 8.80 1.60
N VAL A 116 10.29 8.61 1.81
CA VAL A 116 9.73 7.32 2.24
C VAL A 116 9.98 6.25 1.18
N LEU A 117 9.75 6.56 -0.10
CA LEU A 117 9.99 5.65 -1.22
C LEU A 117 11.47 5.26 -1.35
N LYS A 118 12.41 6.19 -1.11
CA LYS A 118 13.86 5.91 -1.08
C LYS A 118 14.22 4.95 0.04
N GLU A 119 13.65 5.15 1.25
CA GLU A 119 13.90 4.24 2.37
C GLU A 119 13.36 2.84 2.08
N LEU A 120 12.12 2.70 1.56
CA LEU A 120 11.57 1.41 1.13
C LEU A 120 12.44 0.73 0.06
N LYS A 121 12.88 1.49 -0.95
CA LYS A 121 13.79 1.01 -1.99
C LYS A 121 15.11 0.50 -1.40
N SER A 122 15.64 1.14 -0.35
CA SER A 122 16.87 0.76 0.31
C SER A 122 16.80 -0.56 1.08
N LEU A 123 15.59 -1.08 1.36
CA LEU A 123 15.39 -2.40 1.97
C LEU A 123 15.78 -3.53 1.01
N ILE A 124 15.84 -3.25 -0.28
CA ILE A 124 16.34 -4.14 -1.32
C ILE A 124 17.83 -3.82 -1.52
N ASN A 125 18.69 -4.66 -1.02
CA ASN A 125 20.15 -4.43 -1.01
C ASN A 125 20.94 -5.40 -1.90
N ASP A 126 20.28 -6.40 -2.48
CA ASP A 126 20.86 -7.46 -3.31
C ASP A 126 20.75 -7.16 -4.82
N GLU A 127 19.93 -6.18 -5.22
CA GLU A 127 19.78 -5.76 -6.60
C GLU A 127 19.33 -4.29 -6.72
N THR A 128 19.44 -3.72 -7.95
CA THR A 128 18.99 -2.35 -8.21
C THR A 128 17.53 -2.33 -8.64
N VAL A 129 16.68 -1.65 -7.85
CA VAL A 129 15.26 -1.49 -8.16
C VAL A 129 15.04 -0.26 -9.04
N ASN A 130 14.75 -0.46 -10.34
CA ASN A 130 14.47 0.61 -11.31
C ASN A 130 12.98 0.79 -11.59
N SER A 131 12.19 -0.26 -11.43
CA SER A 131 10.77 -0.32 -11.80
C SER A 131 9.93 -0.72 -10.59
N VAL A 132 8.72 -0.17 -10.45
CA VAL A 132 7.86 -0.42 -9.29
C VAL A 132 6.39 -0.23 -9.65
N VAL A 133 5.50 -0.98 -9.01
CA VAL A 133 4.07 -0.67 -8.89
C VAL A 133 3.84 0.00 -7.54
N ILE A 134 3.21 1.18 -7.54
CA ILE A 134 2.83 1.90 -6.32
C ILE A 134 1.31 1.95 -6.23
N THR A 135 0.76 1.66 -5.06
CA THR A 135 -0.69 1.70 -4.88
C THR A 135 -1.19 3.10 -4.54
N VAL A 136 -2.42 3.36 -4.98
CA VAL A 136 -3.14 4.61 -4.75
C VAL A 136 -4.59 4.31 -4.35
N PRO A 137 -5.23 5.14 -3.51
CA PRO A 137 -6.65 5.03 -3.24
C PRO A 137 -7.48 5.04 -4.53
N ALA A 138 -8.58 4.29 -4.54
CA ALA A 138 -9.46 4.23 -5.71
C ALA A 138 -10.03 5.62 -6.10
N MET A 139 -10.22 6.50 -5.11
CA MET A 139 -10.75 7.85 -5.29
C MET A 139 -9.70 8.90 -5.70
N PHE A 140 -8.42 8.55 -5.83
CA PHE A 140 -7.39 9.52 -6.22
C PHE A 140 -7.69 10.12 -7.58
N THR A 141 -7.69 11.45 -7.62
CA THR A 141 -7.79 12.23 -8.85
C THR A 141 -6.58 12.06 -9.77
N ALA A 142 -6.68 12.47 -11.03
CA ALA A 142 -5.53 12.47 -11.95
C ALA A 142 -4.34 13.26 -11.37
N ILE A 143 -4.60 14.42 -10.75
CA ILE A 143 -3.56 15.26 -10.14
C ILE A 143 -2.83 14.51 -9.02
N GLN A 144 -3.54 13.80 -8.14
CA GLN A 144 -2.94 13.02 -7.06
C GLN A 144 -2.15 11.81 -7.58
N LYS A 145 -2.63 11.16 -8.65
CA LYS A 145 -1.91 10.09 -9.35
C LYS A 145 -0.62 10.60 -9.97
N ASP A 146 -0.66 11.72 -10.67
CA ASP A 146 0.53 12.36 -11.26
C ASP A 146 1.54 12.79 -10.19
N ALA A 147 1.07 13.30 -9.05
CA ALA A 147 1.89 13.64 -7.90
C ALA A 147 2.59 12.39 -7.32
N THR A 148 1.89 11.24 -7.25
CA THR A 148 2.48 9.97 -6.82
C THR A 148 3.56 9.50 -7.79
N MET A 149 3.32 9.58 -9.10
CA MET A 149 4.33 9.27 -10.12
C MET A 149 5.53 10.23 -10.06
N LYS A 150 5.30 11.51 -9.74
CA LYS A 150 6.37 12.50 -9.51
C LYS A 150 7.23 12.10 -8.30
N ALA A 151 6.61 11.70 -7.18
CA ALA A 151 7.32 11.21 -6.00
C ALA A 151 8.20 9.99 -6.34
N ALA A 152 7.68 9.03 -7.12
CA ALA A 152 8.45 7.88 -7.58
C ALA A 152 9.67 8.29 -8.43
N ARG A 153 9.52 9.25 -9.34
CA ARG A 153 10.65 9.79 -10.14
C ARG A 153 11.70 10.47 -9.26
N ILE A 154 11.29 11.27 -8.28
CA ILE A 154 12.20 11.91 -7.30
C ILE A 154 12.93 10.84 -6.46
N ALA A 155 12.27 9.72 -6.15
CA ALA A 155 12.88 8.58 -5.47
C ALA A 155 13.85 7.77 -6.36
N GLY A 156 13.94 8.10 -7.66
CA GLY A 156 14.87 7.48 -8.59
C GLY A 156 14.36 6.17 -9.20
N PHE A 157 13.05 5.97 -9.27
CA PHE A 157 12.47 4.92 -10.11
C PHE A 157 12.40 5.40 -11.56
N LYS A 158 12.83 4.54 -12.49
CA LYS A 158 12.81 4.83 -13.93
C LYS A 158 11.45 4.50 -14.56
N GLN A 159 10.75 3.50 -14.00
CA GLN A 159 9.42 3.08 -14.38
C GLN A 159 8.54 2.98 -13.13
N CYS A 160 7.34 3.55 -13.19
CA CYS A 160 6.35 3.45 -12.14
C CYS A 160 4.98 3.23 -12.76
N GLU A 161 4.30 2.17 -12.34
CA GLU A 161 2.90 1.90 -12.65
C GLU A 161 2.07 2.10 -11.39
N LEU A 162 0.82 2.51 -11.56
CA LEU A 162 -0.10 2.72 -10.44
C LEU A 162 -1.19 1.65 -10.42
N LEU A 163 -1.49 1.15 -9.23
CA LEU A 163 -2.58 0.20 -9.00
C LEU A 163 -3.50 0.73 -7.89
N GLN A 164 -4.81 0.55 -8.04
CA GLN A 164 -5.76 0.89 -6.98
C GLN A 164 -5.60 -0.05 -5.77
N GLU A 165 -5.54 0.52 -4.56
CA GLU A 165 -5.41 -0.21 -3.29
C GLU A 165 -6.42 -1.36 -3.13
N PRO A 166 -7.74 -1.18 -3.42
CA PRO A 166 -8.70 -2.28 -3.32
C PRO A 166 -8.44 -3.41 -4.31
N ILE A 167 -7.94 -3.10 -5.51
CA ILE A 167 -7.57 -4.15 -6.48
C ILE A 167 -6.36 -4.92 -5.97
N ALA A 168 -5.34 -4.22 -5.45
CA ALA A 168 -4.17 -4.88 -4.87
C ALA A 168 -4.58 -5.79 -3.70
N ALA A 169 -5.43 -5.32 -2.78
CA ALA A 169 -5.96 -6.15 -1.70
C ALA A 169 -6.67 -7.40 -2.25
N CYS A 170 -7.59 -7.22 -3.20
CA CYS A 170 -8.30 -8.35 -3.82
C CYS A 170 -7.35 -9.35 -4.50
N MET A 171 -6.28 -8.91 -5.13
CA MET A 171 -5.29 -9.83 -5.73
C MET A 171 -4.60 -10.68 -4.65
N ALA A 172 -4.24 -10.09 -3.51
CA ALA A 172 -3.63 -10.84 -2.42
C ALA A 172 -4.59 -11.89 -1.83
N TYR A 173 -5.84 -11.51 -1.58
CA TYR A 173 -6.86 -12.40 -1.02
C TYR A 173 -7.40 -13.39 -2.06
N GLY A 174 -7.56 -12.98 -3.31
CA GLY A 174 -8.16 -13.79 -4.37
C GLY A 174 -7.37 -15.04 -4.74
N LEU A 175 -6.06 -15.02 -4.58
CA LEU A 175 -5.19 -16.19 -4.80
C LEU A 175 -5.33 -17.24 -3.69
N SER A 176 -5.76 -16.86 -2.49
CA SER A 176 -5.91 -17.75 -1.33
C SER A 176 -7.36 -18.17 -1.06
N SER A 177 -8.35 -17.55 -1.71
CA SER A 177 -9.78 -17.80 -1.47
C SER A 177 -10.34 -18.92 -2.36
N GLU A 178 -11.14 -19.82 -1.78
CA GLU A 178 -11.93 -20.83 -2.53
C GLU A 178 -13.10 -20.19 -3.29
N LYS A 179 -13.55 -18.99 -2.88
CA LYS A 179 -14.67 -18.25 -3.50
C LYS A 179 -14.13 -17.20 -4.45
N LYS A 180 -14.05 -17.53 -5.74
CA LYS A 180 -13.45 -16.65 -6.75
C LYS A 180 -14.43 -15.61 -7.29
N ASP A 181 -15.61 -15.98 -7.71
CA ASP A 181 -16.58 -15.06 -8.33
C ASP A 181 -17.56 -14.47 -7.32
N GLY A 182 -18.04 -13.27 -7.62
CA GLY A 182 -19.04 -12.57 -6.82
C GLY A 182 -18.75 -11.10 -6.57
N LYS A 183 -19.38 -10.56 -5.54
CA LYS A 183 -19.15 -9.18 -5.10
C LYS A 183 -18.38 -9.18 -3.80
N TRP A 184 -17.29 -8.43 -3.77
CA TRP A 184 -16.44 -8.28 -2.59
C TRP A 184 -16.50 -6.86 -2.09
N LEU A 185 -16.47 -6.70 -0.77
CA LEU A 185 -16.32 -5.40 -0.11
C LEU A 185 -14.92 -5.33 0.48
N VAL A 186 -14.13 -4.38 0.04
CA VAL A 186 -12.84 -4.06 0.67
C VAL A 186 -13.09 -3.01 1.73
N PHE A 187 -12.73 -3.31 2.97
CA PHE A 187 -12.81 -2.46 4.14
C PHE A 187 -11.38 -2.05 4.52
N ASP A 188 -10.95 -0.90 4.02
CA ASP A 188 -9.62 -0.36 4.29
C ASP A 188 -9.69 0.70 5.37
N PHE A 189 -9.37 0.30 6.61
CA PHE A 189 -9.28 1.19 7.75
C PHE A 189 -7.80 1.45 8.05
N GLY A 190 -7.27 2.47 7.40
CA GLY A 190 -5.88 2.90 7.55
C GLY A 190 -5.60 3.62 8.86
N GLY A 191 -4.39 4.15 9.01
CA GLY A 191 -4.03 4.92 10.21
C GLY A 191 -4.66 6.30 10.25
N GLY A 192 -5.10 6.85 9.11
CA GLY A 192 -5.67 8.19 9.06
C GLY A 192 -6.80 8.39 8.05
N THR A 193 -7.09 7.40 7.21
CA THR A 193 -8.16 7.39 6.22
C THR A 193 -8.94 6.10 6.31
N PHE A 194 -10.19 6.14 5.91
CA PHE A 194 -11.05 4.99 5.71
C PHE A 194 -11.56 4.98 4.27
N ASP A 195 -11.40 3.85 3.60
CA ASP A 195 -11.90 3.62 2.25
C ASP A 195 -12.69 2.31 2.20
N ALA A 196 -13.88 2.35 1.64
CA ALA A 196 -14.69 1.19 1.32
C ALA A 196 -14.84 1.08 -0.19
N ALA A 197 -14.59 -0.10 -0.76
CA ALA A 197 -14.69 -0.31 -2.20
C ALA A 197 -15.47 -1.60 -2.50
N LEU A 198 -16.44 -1.51 -3.40
CA LEU A 198 -17.13 -2.67 -3.97
C LEU A 198 -16.39 -3.14 -5.22
N VAL A 199 -15.96 -4.39 -5.19
CA VAL A 199 -15.23 -5.06 -6.27
C VAL A 199 -16.09 -6.21 -6.79
N LYS A 200 -16.31 -6.23 -8.10
CA LYS A 200 -16.91 -7.37 -8.81
C LYS A 200 -15.79 -8.29 -9.27
N VAL A 201 -15.94 -9.55 -8.97
CA VAL A 201 -15.10 -10.64 -9.51
C VAL A 201 -15.99 -11.47 -10.43
N GLU A 202 -15.65 -11.54 -11.71
CA GLU A 202 -16.37 -12.27 -12.72
C GLU A 202 -15.38 -12.93 -13.67
N ASP A 203 -15.41 -14.25 -13.77
CA ASP A 203 -14.41 -15.04 -14.49
C ASP A 203 -12.97 -14.68 -14.07
N GLY A 204 -12.75 -14.47 -12.76
CA GLY A 204 -11.47 -14.04 -12.20
C GLY A 204 -11.07 -12.58 -12.50
N ILE A 205 -11.90 -11.80 -13.21
CA ILE A 205 -11.61 -10.39 -13.53
C ILE A 205 -12.07 -9.50 -12.37
N LEU A 206 -11.11 -8.77 -11.78
CA LEU A 206 -11.34 -7.82 -10.69
C LEU A 206 -11.69 -6.43 -11.24
N THR A 207 -12.85 -5.89 -10.88
CA THR A 207 -13.28 -4.55 -11.29
C THR A 207 -13.90 -3.80 -10.11
N VAL A 208 -13.33 -2.66 -9.74
CA VAL A 208 -13.96 -1.73 -8.79
C VAL A 208 -15.15 -1.07 -9.47
N PHE A 209 -16.35 -1.16 -8.89
CA PHE A 209 -17.53 -0.55 -9.50
C PHE A 209 -18.14 0.58 -8.66
N ASP A 210 -17.87 0.65 -7.35
CA ASP A 210 -18.22 1.82 -6.54
C ASP A 210 -17.34 1.94 -5.30
N THR A 211 -17.18 3.17 -4.77
CA THR A 211 -16.32 3.48 -3.63
C THR A 211 -16.95 4.57 -2.77
N GLU A 212 -16.71 4.51 -1.48
CA GLU A 212 -17.05 5.53 -0.48
C GLU A 212 -15.93 5.60 0.55
N GLY A 213 -15.71 6.74 1.20
CA GLY A 213 -14.65 6.85 2.19
C GLY A 213 -14.70 8.14 3.00
N ASP A 214 -13.83 8.21 4.01
CA ASP A 214 -13.62 9.40 4.83
C ASP A 214 -12.10 9.62 5.03
N ASN A 215 -11.59 10.71 4.48
CA ASN A 215 -10.17 11.08 4.55
C ASN A 215 -9.71 11.51 5.96
N TYR A 216 -10.61 11.59 6.91
CA TYR A 216 -10.35 12.01 8.30
C TYR A 216 -10.77 10.95 9.33
N LEU A 217 -11.02 9.72 8.90
CA LEU A 217 -11.36 8.59 9.75
C LEU A 217 -10.27 7.52 9.64
N GLY A 218 -9.63 7.17 10.77
CA GLY A 218 -8.58 6.15 10.80
C GLY A 218 -8.08 5.87 12.21
N GLY A 219 -7.04 5.06 12.32
CA GLY A 219 -6.47 4.62 13.61
C GLY A 219 -6.12 5.76 14.55
N LYS A 220 -5.59 6.89 14.02
CA LYS A 220 -5.31 8.08 14.84
C LYS A 220 -6.54 8.67 15.52
N ASN A 221 -7.71 8.58 14.87
CA ASN A 221 -8.96 9.08 15.47
C ASN A 221 -9.46 8.16 16.59
N LEU A 222 -9.10 6.87 16.51
CA LEU A 222 -9.28 5.94 17.62
C LEU A 222 -8.37 6.34 18.79
N ASP A 223 -7.09 6.60 18.52
CA ASP A 223 -6.12 7.01 19.53
C ASP A 223 -6.52 8.37 20.15
N GLU A 224 -6.94 9.34 19.34
CA GLU A 224 -7.47 10.63 19.81
C GLU A 224 -8.74 10.46 20.66
N ALA A 225 -9.60 9.51 20.34
CA ALA A 225 -10.77 9.22 21.16
C ALA A 225 -10.39 8.64 22.53
N VAL A 226 -9.40 7.74 22.59
CA VAL A 226 -8.84 7.24 23.86
C VAL A 226 -8.22 8.39 24.65
N VAL A 227 -7.41 9.25 24.03
CA VAL A 227 -6.84 10.43 24.71
C VAL A 227 -7.94 11.32 25.28
N ASN A 228 -8.94 11.69 24.49
CA ASN A 228 -9.94 12.66 24.88
C ASN A 228 -10.97 12.12 25.89
N LYS A 229 -11.34 10.84 25.77
CA LYS A 229 -12.42 10.25 26.58
C LYS A 229 -11.91 9.49 27.80
N ILE A 230 -10.63 9.11 27.83
CA ILE A 230 -10.05 8.30 28.91
C ILE A 230 -8.84 8.99 29.55
N LEU A 231 -7.75 9.23 28.78
CA LEU A 231 -6.48 9.68 29.37
C LEU A 231 -6.53 11.11 29.89
N MET A 232 -7.09 12.04 29.12
CA MET A 232 -7.22 13.45 29.54
C MET A 232 -8.17 13.64 30.73
N PRO A 233 -9.33 12.99 30.81
CA PRO A 233 -10.16 13.02 32.03
C PRO A 233 -9.42 12.51 33.26
N SER A 234 -8.70 11.38 33.16
CA SER A 234 -7.92 10.86 34.30
C SER A 234 -6.86 11.86 34.77
N LEU A 235 -6.08 12.44 33.84
CA LEU A 235 -5.08 13.44 34.21
C LEU A 235 -5.71 14.69 34.86
N LYS A 236 -6.93 15.10 34.48
CA LYS A 236 -7.61 16.25 35.04
C LYS A 236 -8.20 16.00 36.44
N GLU A 237 -8.37 14.75 36.83
CA GLU A 237 -8.76 14.39 38.19
C GLU A 237 -7.61 14.63 39.17
N ASP A 238 -6.37 14.39 38.72
CA ASP A 238 -5.19 14.41 39.57
C ASP A 238 -4.39 15.72 39.47
N TYR A 239 -4.46 16.45 38.32
CA TYR A 239 -3.59 17.59 38.03
C TYR A 239 -4.33 18.84 37.58
N ALA A 240 -3.81 20.01 37.93
CA ALA A 240 -4.28 21.31 37.47
C ALA A 240 -3.77 21.62 36.06
N LEU A 241 -4.62 21.42 35.03
CA LEU A 241 -4.22 21.50 33.61
C LEU A 241 -4.80 22.70 32.85
N SER A 242 -5.19 23.81 33.54
CA SER A 242 -5.82 24.97 32.89
C SER A 242 -4.89 25.61 31.82
N SER A 243 -3.58 25.67 32.05
CA SER A 243 -2.62 26.18 31.08
C SER A 243 -2.50 25.30 29.84
N TYR A 244 -2.72 23.98 29.97
CA TYR A 244 -2.74 23.02 28.87
C TYR A 244 -4.00 23.12 28.01
N GLU A 245 -5.07 23.69 28.53
CA GLU A 245 -6.30 23.94 27.76
C GLU A 245 -6.25 25.28 27.01
N THR A 246 -5.60 26.28 27.60
CA THR A 246 -5.57 27.67 27.09
C THR A 246 -4.37 27.99 26.21
N THR A 247 -3.26 27.26 26.37
CA THR A 247 -2.04 27.45 25.60
C THR A 247 -1.97 26.44 24.46
N GLU A 248 -2.11 26.91 23.22
CA GLU A 248 -2.23 26.07 22.00
C GLU A 248 -1.11 25.03 21.88
N TRP A 249 0.16 25.45 22.05
CA TRP A 249 1.28 24.52 21.92
C TRP A 249 1.36 23.48 23.04
N LYS A 250 0.99 23.85 24.30
CA LYS A 250 0.94 22.89 25.42
C LYS A 250 -0.13 21.84 25.19
N LYS A 251 -1.33 22.29 24.78
CA LYS A 251 -2.44 21.39 24.42
C LYS A 251 -2.00 20.42 23.34
N LYS A 252 -1.41 20.93 22.23
CA LYS A 252 -0.93 20.10 21.14
C LYS A 252 0.15 19.11 21.59
N ALA A 253 1.16 19.59 22.35
CA ALA A 253 2.25 18.74 22.83
C ALA A 253 1.78 17.63 23.75
N LEU A 254 0.86 17.91 24.69
CA LEU A 254 0.30 16.90 25.58
C LEU A 254 -0.54 15.87 24.79
N MET A 255 -1.40 16.34 23.87
CA MET A 255 -2.15 15.45 22.97
C MET A 255 -1.22 14.54 22.14
N ASP A 256 -0.15 15.09 21.59
CA ASP A 256 0.81 14.33 20.79
C ASP A 256 1.62 13.35 21.66
N ALA A 257 1.96 13.72 22.90
CA ALA A 257 2.62 12.83 23.85
C ALA A 257 1.73 11.68 24.32
N LEU A 258 0.41 11.89 24.44
CA LEU A 258 -0.55 10.88 24.87
C LEU A 258 -1.00 9.93 23.77
N LYS A 259 -0.74 10.23 22.48
CA LYS A 259 -1.10 9.34 21.35
C LYS A 259 -0.37 8.00 21.40
N GLY A 260 0.90 7.99 21.81
CA GLY A 260 1.65 6.75 21.98
C GLY A 260 1.04 5.82 23.03
N PRO A 261 0.83 6.29 24.27
CA PRO A 261 0.08 5.58 25.28
C PRO A 261 -1.29 5.07 24.82
N ALA A 262 -2.06 5.91 24.13
CA ALA A 262 -3.39 5.54 23.62
C ALA A 262 -3.32 4.40 22.57
N GLU A 263 -2.37 4.48 21.61
CA GLU A 263 -2.14 3.43 20.62
C GLU A 263 -1.73 2.10 21.29
N GLU A 264 -0.83 2.15 22.28
CA GLU A 264 -0.37 0.98 23.02
C GLU A 264 -1.51 0.31 23.79
N LEU A 265 -2.29 1.07 24.55
CA LEU A 265 -3.46 0.58 25.28
C LEU A 265 -4.51 -0.02 24.34
N ARG A 266 -4.83 0.67 23.25
CA ARG A 266 -5.79 0.19 22.25
C ARG A 266 -5.35 -1.13 21.61
N ILE A 267 -4.06 -1.28 21.30
CA ILE A 267 -3.52 -2.53 20.75
C ILE A 267 -3.57 -3.64 21.81
N ALA A 268 -3.14 -3.37 23.04
CA ALA A 268 -3.15 -4.35 24.12
C ALA A 268 -4.56 -4.88 24.39
N LEU A 269 -5.57 -3.99 24.47
CA LEU A 269 -6.97 -4.33 24.68
C LEU A 269 -7.67 -5.02 23.49
N SER A 270 -7.01 -5.09 22.35
CA SER A 270 -7.47 -5.96 21.26
C SER A 270 -7.28 -7.45 21.59
N PHE A 271 -6.42 -7.78 22.58
CA PHE A 271 -6.05 -9.16 22.94
C PHE A 271 -6.26 -9.48 24.43
N ALA A 272 -6.61 -8.47 25.26
CA ALA A 272 -6.81 -8.59 26.70
C ALA A 272 -8.08 -7.87 27.13
N ASP A 273 -8.63 -8.23 28.31
CA ASP A 273 -9.82 -7.60 28.88
C ASP A 273 -9.48 -6.33 29.68
N SER A 274 -8.23 -6.18 30.12
CA SER A 274 -7.70 -4.98 30.77
C SER A 274 -6.25 -4.73 30.38
N ALA A 275 -5.81 -3.48 30.46
CA ALA A 275 -4.43 -3.08 30.22
C ALA A 275 -4.04 -1.91 31.12
N ASP A 276 -2.80 -1.95 31.59
CA ASP A 276 -2.20 -0.93 32.46
C ASP A 276 -1.17 -0.11 31.69
N TYR A 277 -1.07 1.17 32.01
CA TYR A 277 -0.05 2.06 31.48
C TYR A 277 0.46 3.00 32.57
N SER A 278 1.80 3.13 32.64
CA SER A 278 2.48 4.03 33.56
C SER A 278 3.58 4.81 32.82
N THR A 279 3.53 6.13 32.84
CA THR A 279 4.60 7.00 32.32
C THR A 279 5.85 6.91 33.17
N TYR A 280 5.71 6.70 34.47
CA TYR A 280 6.82 6.52 35.39
C TYR A 280 7.68 5.30 35.02
N ASP A 281 7.04 4.15 34.79
CA ASP A 281 7.75 2.92 34.40
C ASP A 281 8.48 3.04 33.06
N ARG A 282 8.03 3.94 32.19
CA ARG A 282 8.62 4.22 30.88
C ARG A 282 9.57 5.40 30.88
N ASN A 283 9.77 6.02 32.05
CA ASN A 283 10.59 7.22 32.22
C ASN A 283 10.22 8.36 31.25
N LEU A 284 8.91 8.57 31.09
CA LEU A 284 8.34 9.63 30.26
C LEU A 284 7.95 10.82 31.15
N ASN A 285 8.44 12.00 30.84
CA ASN A 285 8.15 13.23 31.56
C ASN A 285 7.14 14.07 30.76
N LEU A 286 5.92 14.19 31.27
CA LEU A 286 4.83 14.97 30.67
C LEU A 286 4.85 16.46 31.07
N GLY A 287 5.89 16.92 31.77
CA GLY A 287 6.02 18.28 32.28
C GLY A 287 5.40 18.44 33.66
N GLN A 288 5.14 19.71 34.02
CA GLN A 288 4.54 20.06 35.31
C GLN A 288 3.18 20.70 35.12
N ASP A 289 2.29 20.42 36.05
CA ASP A 289 0.96 21.03 36.11
C ASP A 289 1.05 22.53 36.51
N ASP A 290 -0.10 23.20 36.63
CA ASP A 290 -0.15 24.62 36.97
C ASP A 290 0.27 24.92 38.44
N ASN A 291 0.36 23.90 39.28
CA ASN A 291 0.85 23.99 40.66
C ASN A 291 2.36 23.66 40.77
N GLY A 292 2.98 23.19 39.71
CA GLY A 292 4.39 22.78 39.65
C GLY A 292 4.64 21.32 40.06
N GLU A 293 3.60 20.49 40.08
CA GLU A 293 3.70 19.05 40.32
C GLU A 293 4.01 18.33 39.00
N ASP A 294 4.91 17.34 39.02
CA ASP A 294 5.26 16.55 37.84
C ASP A 294 4.03 15.72 37.42
N ILE A 295 3.72 15.75 36.13
CA ILE A 295 2.57 15.03 35.55
C ILE A 295 2.97 13.59 35.22
N ASP A 296 2.40 12.64 35.90
CA ASP A 296 2.50 11.22 35.62
C ASP A 296 1.13 10.63 35.26
N LEU A 297 1.11 9.78 34.23
CA LEU A 297 -0.08 9.01 33.87
C LEU A 297 0.09 7.59 34.39
N GLU A 298 -0.73 7.20 35.38
CA GLU A 298 -0.87 5.83 35.85
C GLU A 298 -2.33 5.42 35.72
N ILE A 299 -2.63 4.49 34.81
CA ILE A 299 -4.01 4.14 34.49
C ILE A 299 -4.15 2.65 34.16
N SER A 300 -5.27 2.09 34.63
CA SER A 300 -5.78 0.77 34.23
C SER A 300 -7.10 0.95 33.51
N ILE A 301 -7.22 0.44 32.29
CA ILE A 301 -8.45 0.53 31.49
C ILE A 301 -8.95 -0.85 31.07
N THR A 302 -10.27 -0.99 30.95
CA THR A 302 -10.91 -2.21 30.50
C THR A 302 -11.26 -2.13 29.01
N LYS A 303 -11.53 -3.30 28.44
CA LYS A 303 -11.99 -3.41 27.05
C LYS A 303 -13.34 -2.70 26.83
N GLU A 304 -14.24 -2.70 27.82
CA GLU A 304 -15.51 -1.99 27.76
C GLU A 304 -15.31 -0.48 27.67
N GLN A 305 -14.41 0.09 28.49
CA GLN A 305 -14.05 1.51 28.43
C GLN A 305 -13.45 1.88 27.07
N LEU A 306 -12.63 1.01 26.49
CA LEU A 306 -12.11 1.20 25.14
C LEU A 306 -13.25 1.22 24.11
N ILE A 307 -14.17 0.24 24.17
CA ILE A 307 -15.32 0.15 23.25
C ILE A 307 -16.17 1.43 23.33
N ASP A 308 -16.46 1.92 24.51
CA ASP A 308 -17.21 3.17 24.72
C ASP A 308 -16.45 4.39 24.15
N ALA A 309 -15.13 4.38 24.25
CA ALA A 309 -14.32 5.47 23.71
C ALA A 309 -14.31 5.51 22.18
N ILE A 310 -14.05 4.36 21.51
CA ILE A 310 -13.76 4.29 20.07
C ILE A 310 -14.91 3.80 19.20
N GLY A 311 -15.98 3.25 19.80
CA GLY A 311 -17.08 2.60 19.08
C GLY A 311 -17.76 3.51 18.05
N GLU A 312 -17.88 4.82 18.34
CA GLU A 312 -18.45 5.80 17.40
C GLU A 312 -17.66 5.89 16.09
N GLN A 313 -16.33 5.84 16.15
CA GLN A 313 -15.47 5.91 14.98
C GLN A 313 -15.63 4.66 14.11
N TYR A 314 -15.67 3.48 14.73
CA TYR A 314 -15.94 2.24 14.00
C TYR A 314 -17.36 2.22 13.43
N GLN A 315 -18.36 2.71 14.17
CA GLN A 315 -19.74 2.79 13.68
C GLN A 315 -19.87 3.69 12.44
N LYS A 316 -19.10 4.80 12.36
CA LYS A 316 -19.05 5.65 11.16
C LYS A 316 -18.57 4.84 9.94
N ALA A 317 -17.50 4.04 10.08
CA ALA A 317 -17.00 3.20 8.99
C ALA A 317 -18.01 2.12 8.59
N VAL A 318 -18.65 1.46 9.55
CA VAL A 318 -19.71 0.47 9.30
C VAL A 318 -20.89 1.12 8.54
N ASN A 319 -21.30 2.32 8.95
CA ASN A 319 -22.39 3.04 8.27
C ASN A 319 -22.03 3.44 6.84
N ILE A 320 -20.78 3.83 6.57
CA ILE A 320 -20.29 4.09 5.20
C ILE A 320 -20.43 2.82 4.35
N CYS A 321 -20.05 1.65 4.86
CA CYS A 321 -20.23 0.39 4.17
C CYS A 321 -21.70 0.05 3.88
N LYS A 322 -22.58 0.26 4.86
CA LYS A 322 -24.03 0.02 4.70
C LYS A 322 -24.64 0.94 3.64
N ASN A 323 -24.28 2.22 3.67
CA ASN A 323 -24.74 3.18 2.66
C ASN A 323 -24.22 2.85 1.26
N LEU A 324 -22.95 2.39 1.16
CA LEU A 324 -22.37 1.95 -0.10
C LEU A 324 -23.10 0.74 -0.68
N LEU A 325 -23.45 -0.24 0.16
CA LEU A 325 -24.26 -1.40 -0.25
C LEU A 325 -25.67 -0.98 -0.69
N GLU A 326 -26.37 -0.18 0.13
CA GLU A 326 -27.74 0.25 -0.12
C GLU A 326 -27.90 1.01 -1.44
N ARG A 327 -27.00 1.97 -1.72
CA ARG A 327 -27.07 2.75 -2.99
C ARG A 327 -26.80 1.90 -4.23
N ASN A 328 -26.17 0.72 -4.06
CA ASN A 328 -25.97 -0.25 -5.14
C ASN A 328 -27.05 -1.37 -5.16
N GLY A 329 -28.09 -1.24 -4.34
CA GLY A 329 -29.16 -2.23 -4.24
C GLY A 329 -28.66 -3.58 -3.68
N LEU A 330 -27.62 -3.55 -2.83
CA LEU A 330 -27.00 -4.73 -2.26
C LEU A 330 -27.23 -4.80 -0.75
N THR A 331 -27.16 -6.02 -0.24
CA THR A 331 -27.14 -6.35 1.18
C THR A 331 -25.88 -7.15 1.51
N GLY A 332 -25.56 -7.33 2.78
CA GLY A 332 -24.43 -8.16 3.19
C GLY A 332 -24.51 -9.62 2.73
N LYS A 333 -25.70 -10.12 2.40
CA LYS A 333 -25.91 -11.48 1.85
C LYS A 333 -25.45 -11.62 0.40
N ASP A 334 -25.37 -10.49 -0.31
CA ASP A 334 -24.93 -10.45 -1.71
C ASP A 334 -23.39 -10.42 -1.81
N LEU A 335 -22.68 -10.26 -0.67
CA LEU A 335 -21.24 -10.26 -0.62
C LEU A 335 -20.70 -11.69 -0.49
N SER A 336 -19.86 -12.07 -1.43
CA SER A 336 -19.08 -13.33 -1.35
C SER A 336 -17.95 -13.21 -0.32
N SER A 337 -17.36 -12.01 -0.14
CA SER A 337 -16.29 -11.76 0.84
C SER A 337 -16.28 -10.29 1.27
N LEU A 338 -15.91 -10.04 2.53
CA LEU A 338 -15.47 -8.76 3.05
C LEU A 338 -13.99 -8.88 3.42
N ILE A 339 -13.16 -8.11 2.74
CA ILE A 339 -11.70 -8.12 2.85
C ILE A 339 -11.25 -7.01 3.78
N LEU A 340 -10.38 -7.33 4.72
CA LEU A 340 -9.84 -6.40 5.71
C LEU A 340 -8.47 -5.87 5.30
N VAL A 341 -8.31 -4.55 5.35
CA VAL A 341 -7.04 -3.83 5.10
C VAL A 341 -6.81 -2.83 6.23
N GLY A 342 -5.54 -2.64 6.60
CA GLY A 342 -5.10 -1.69 7.61
C GLY A 342 -5.02 -2.27 9.03
N GLY A 343 -4.09 -1.73 9.83
CA GLY A 343 -3.79 -2.22 11.18
C GLY A 343 -4.96 -2.24 12.15
N PRO A 344 -5.82 -1.20 12.23
CA PRO A 344 -6.98 -1.19 13.12
C PRO A 344 -7.97 -2.34 12.89
N THR A 345 -7.97 -2.98 11.70
CA THR A 345 -8.84 -4.12 11.40
C THR A 345 -8.41 -5.44 12.08
N TYR A 346 -7.26 -5.44 12.77
CA TYR A 346 -6.91 -6.56 13.66
C TYR A 346 -7.82 -6.63 14.89
N SER A 347 -8.38 -5.49 15.32
CA SER A 347 -9.22 -5.44 16.50
C SER A 347 -10.45 -6.33 16.36
N PRO A 348 -10.71 -7.23 17.32
CA PRO A 348 -11.94 -8.03 17.36
C PRO A 348 -13.20 -7.15 17.38
N ILE A 349 -13.13 -5.96 17.99
CA ILE A 349 -14.25 -5.02 18.10
C ILE A 349 -14.84 -4.73 16.72
N ILE A 350 -14.02 -4.24 15.77
CA ILE A 350 -14.53 -3.93 14.42
C ILE A 350 -14.92 -5.20 13.65
N ARG A 351 -14.19 -6.30 13.83
CA ARG A 351 -14.52 -7.58 13.16
C ARG A 351 -15.89 -8.10 13.58
N ASP A 352 -16.22 -8.01 14.85
CA ASP A 352 -17.52 -8.43 15.36
C ASP A 352 -18.62 -7.48 14.87
N MET A 353 -18.43 -6.16 14.91
CA MET A 353 -19.37 -5.19 14.33
C MET A 353 -19.63 -5.46 12.84
N LEU A 354 -18.58 -5.75 12.04
CA LEU A 354 -18.74 -6.07 10.61
C LEU A 354 -19.52 -7.36 10.39
N LYS A 355 -19.30 -8.39 11.22
CA LYS A 355 -20.08 -9.64 11.16
C LYS A 355 -21.53 -9.43 11.51
N GLU A 356 -21.80 -8.64 12.55
CA GLU A 356 -23.17 -8.40 13.03
C GLU A 356 -23.96 -7.50 12.08
N GLU A 357 -23.35 -6.41 11.61
CA GLU A 357 -24.06 -5.34 10.93
C GLU A 357 -23.90 -5.31 9.41
N VAL A 358 -22.85 -5.93 8.86
CA VAL A 358 -22.57 -5.88 7.42
C VAL A 358 -22.71 -7.27 6.79
N THR A 359 -21.81 -8.22 7.10
CA THR A 359 -21.84 -9.58 6.53
C THR A 359 -21.08 -10.57 7.39
N GLN A 360 -21.55 -11.81 7.45
CA GLN A 360 -20.84 -12.94 8.10
C GLN A 360 -19.58 -13.38 7.31
N ASN A 361 -19.45 -12.98 6.05
CA ASN A 361 -18.38 -13.41 5.15
C ASN A 361 -17.11 -12.53 5.30
N VAL A 362 -16.65 -12.31 6.52
CA VAL A 362 -15.42 -11.55 6.80
C VAL A 362 -14.20 -12.44 6.61
N ASP A 363 -13.34 -12.10 5.65
CA ASP A 363 -12.11 -12.84 5.36
C ASP A 363 -10.93 -12.30 6.19
N THR A 364 -10.29 -13.17 6.93
CA THR A 364 -9.13 -12.87 7.79
C THR A 364 -7.91 -13.71 7.43
N SER A 365 -7.87 -14.31 6.24
CA SER A 365 -6.82 -15.24 5.82
C SER A 365 -5.47 -14.58 5.55
N ILE A 366 -5.47 -13.28 5.23
CA ILE A 366 -4.27 -12.50 4.91
C ILE A 366 -4.01 -11.44 5.99
N ASN A 367 -2.74 -11.15 6.22
CA ASN A 367 -2.33 -10.04 7.08
C ASN A 367 -2.79 -8.70 6.49
N PRO A 368 -3.73 -7.97 7.15
CA PRO A 368 -4.32 -6.74 6.61
C PRO A 368 -3.32 -5.58 6.47
N MET A 369 -2.20 -5.60 7.20
CA MET A 369 -1.18 -4.55 7.09
C MET A 369 -0.29 -4.71 5.85
N THR A 370 -0.27 -5.87 5.23
CA THR A 370 0.64 -6.17 4.10
C THR A 370 -0.09 -6.61 2.84
N ALA A 371 -1.40 -6.80 2.91
CA ALA A 371 -2.23 -7.29 1.79
C ALA A 371 -2.04 -6.44 0.53
N VAL A 372 -2.09 -5.11 0.67
CA VAL A 372 -1.97 -4.18 -0.45
C VAL A 372 -0.58 -4.25 -1.12
N ALA A 373 0.50 -4.25 -0.34
CA ALA A 373 1.86 -4.36 -0.88
C ALA A 373 2.09 -5.73 -1.57
N ARG A 374 1.58 -6.82 -0.97
CA ARG A 374 1.64 -8.16 -1.57
C ARG A 374 0.89 -8.24 -2.89
N GLY A 375 -0.33 -7.71 -2.94
CA GLY A 375 -1.12 -7.68 -4.17
C GLY A 375 -0.50 -6.78 -5.24
N ALA A 376 0.12 -5.67 -4.85
CA ALA A 376 0.85 -4.81 -5.77
C ALA A 376 2.08 -5.53 -6.38
N ALA A 377 2.80 -6.34 -5.60
CA ALA A 377 3.91 -7.15 -6.12
C ALA A 377 3.42 -8.26 -7.07
N LEU A 378 2.29 -8.91 -6.74
CA LEU A 378 1.64 -9.87 -7.65
C LEU A 378 1.29 -9.20 -8.99
N TYR A 379 0.65 -8.04 -8.95
CA TYR A 379 0.35 -7.27 -10.17
C TYR A 379 1.64 -6.86 -10.92
N ALA A 380 2.66 -6.43 -10.20
CA ALA A 380 3.95 -6.05 -10.78
C ALA A 380 4.61 -7.17 -11.58
N SER A 381 4.41 -8.43 -11.18
CA SER A 381 4.94 -9.59 -11.90
C SER A 381 4.25 -9.86 -13.25
N THR A 382 3.14 -9.18 -13.53
CA THR A 382 2.45 -9.24 -14.83
C THR A 382 2.91 -8.18 -15.83
N ILE A 383 3.66 -7.17 -15.36
CA ILE A 383 4.04 -5.99 -16.16
C ILE A 383 5.51 -6.08 -16.55
N ASP A 384 5.79 -5.85 -17.84
CA ASP A 384 7.16 -5.85 -18.35
C ASP A 384 7.97 -4.67 -17.78
N ALA A 385 9.16 -4.97 -17.30
CA ALA A 385 10.12 -3.96 -16.90
C ALA A 385 10.81 -3.37 -18.14
N ASN A 386 11.08 -2.07 -18.10
CA ASN A 386 11.90 -1.41 -19.13
C ASN A 386 13.36 -1.84 -18.95
N VAL A 387 13.75 -2.91 -19.64
CA VAL A 387 15.08 -3.51 -19.51
C VAL A 387 16.02 -2.92 -20.55
N ASN A 388 17.22 -2.52 -20.13
CA ASN A 388 18.26 -2.05 -21.04
C ASN A 388 19.06 -3.26 -21.56
N GLU A 389 18.90 -3.60 -22.84
CA GLU A 389 19.59 -4.72 -23.50
C GLU A 389 21.12 -4.63 -23.37
N ALA A 390 21.68 -3.41 -23.42
CA ALA A 390 23.11 -3.21 -23.27
C ALA A 390 23.61 -3.55 -21.85
N GLU A 391 22.78 -3.32 -20.82
CA GLU A 391 23.10 -3.72 -19.43
C GLU A 391 23.06 -5.25 -19.30
N ILE A 392 22.06 -5.93 -19.91
CA ILE A 392 21.97 -7.40 -19.92
C ILE A 392 23.21 -8.02 -20.58
N LYS A 393 23.56 -7.55 -21.78
CA LYS A 393 24.74 -8.04 -22.51
C LYS A 393 26.06 -7.82 -21.75
N LYS A 394 26.14 -6.75 -20.97
CA LYS A 394 27.32 -6.43 -20.16
C LYS A 394 27.44 -7.30 -18.91
N GLU A 395 26.29 -7.69 -18.32
CA GLU A 395 26.24 -8.57 -17.13
C GLU A 395 26.39 -10.06 -17.49
N ALA A 396 26.04 -10.45 -18.71
CA ALA A 396 26.16 -11.82 -19.19
C ALA A 396 27.63 -12.25 -19.24
N LYS A 397 27.92 -13.45 -18.70
CA LYS A 397 29.28 -14.03 -18.71
C LYS A 397 29.64 -14.72 -20.03
N ALA A 398 28.65 -14.94 -20.92
CA ALA A 398 28.75 -15.60 -22.21
C ALA A 398 27.88 -14.88 -23.23
N ASP A 399 27.96 -15.28 -24.50
CA ASP A 399 27.04 -14.83 -25.56
C ASP A 399 25.61 -15.27 -25.19
N ILE A 400 24.75 -14.31 -24.87
CA ILE A 400 23.37 -14.55 -24.50
C ILE A 400 22.47 -14.53 -25.74
N VAL A 401 21.55 -15.48 -25.85
CA VAL A 401 20.55 -15.51 -26.92
C VAL A 401 19.25 -14.87 -26.42
N PHE A 402 18.80 -13.84 -27.12
CA PHE A 402 17.52 -13.20 -26.83
C PHE A 402 16.37 -13.99 -27.43
N LEU A 403 15.35 -14.25 -26.62
CA LEU A 403 14.11 -14.89 -27.03
C LEU A 403 12.95 -13.88 -26.95
N GLN A 404 12.02 -13.98 -27.89
CA GLN A 404 10.69 -13.39 -27.72
C GLN A 404 9.81 -14.46 -27.08
N VAL A 405 9.25 -14.15 -25.90
CA VAL A 405 8.34 -15.04 -25.18
C VAL A 405 6.99 -14.34 -25.06
N GLY A 406 5.99 -14.85 -25.78
CA GLY A 406 4.63 -14.32 -25.81
C GLY A 406 3.69 -15.23 -25.04
N TYR A 407 2.98 -14.68 -24.07
CA TYR A 407 2.01 -15.39 -23.21
C TYR A 407 1.05 -14.41 -22.53
N GLU A 408 -0.09 -14.88 -22.06
CA GLU A 408 -0.95 -14.13 -21.17
C GLU A 408 -0.37 -14.19 -19.74
N SER A 409 -0.06 -13.02 -19.15
CA SER A 409 0.56 -12.95 -17.82
C SER A 409 -0.41 -13.29 -16.66
N THR A 410 -1.72 -13.34 -16.96
CA THR A 410 -2.78 -13.77 -16.03
C THR A 410 -3.74 -14.70 -16.74
N SER A 411 -4.18 -15.78 -16.08
CA SER A 411 -5.08 -16.77 -16.65
C SER A 411 -6.08 -17.27 -15.61
N VAL A 412 -7.25 -17.70 -16.08
CA VAL A 412 -8.24 -18.45 -15.29
C VAL A 412 -8.26 -19.92 -15.67
N GLU A 413 -7.54 -20.28 -16.74
CA GLU A 413 -7.44 -21.66 -17.25
C GLU A 413 -6.41 -22.48 -16.47
N SER A 414 -6.46 -23.79 -16.63
CA SER A 414 -5.49 -24.74 -16.05
C SER A 414 -4.18 -24.85 -16.84
N SER A 415 -4.12 -24.31 -18.05
CA SER A 415 -2.95 -24.24 -18.90
C SER A 415 -2.98 -23.00 -19.77
N GLU A 416 -1.79 -22.56 -20.23
CA GLU A 416 -1.63 -21.45 -21.17
C GLU A 416 -0.64 -21.78 -22.27
N TRP A 417 -0.89 -21.21 -23.45
CA TRP A 417 -0.02 -21.36 -24.60
C TRP A 417 1.06 -20.28 -24.60
N VAL A 418 2.32 -20.72 -24.56
CA VAL A 418 3.50 -19.85 -24.53
C VAL A 418 4.20 -19.95 -25.87
N SER A 419 4.23 -18.85 -26.63
CA SER A 419 5.01 -18.76 -27.87
C SER A 419 6.43 -18.37 -27.58
N ILE A 420 7.41 -19.04 -28.20
CA ILE A 420 8.84 -18.75 -28.01
C ILE A 420 9.50 -18.70 -29.39
N SER A 421 10.23 -17.62 -29.69
CA SER A 421 11.04 -17.48 -30.91
C SER A 421 12.40 -16.86 -30.60
N ILE A 422 13.37 -17.07 -31.47
CA ILE A 422 14.68 -16.44 -31.35
C ILE A 422 14.59 -15.01 -31.88
N ASP A 423 14.95 -14.03 -31.01
CA ASP A 423 15.10 -12.62 -31.41
C ASP A 423 16.50 -12.40 -32.03
N LYS A 424 16.56 -12.53 -33.34
CA LYS A 424 17.81 -12.41 -34.08
C LYS A 424 18.38 -10.99 -34.05
N GLU A 425 17.52 -9.97 -34.04
CA GLU A 425 17.95 -8.58 -34.02
C GLU A 425 18.65 -8.24 -32.70
N LYS A 426 18.06 -8.64 -31.59
CA LYS A 426 18.64 -8.42 -30.26
C LYS A 426 19.85 -9.30 -29.98
N THR A 427 19.85 -10.55 -30.45
CA THR A 427 20.98 -11.47 -30.28
C THR A 427 22.20 -11.01 -31.09
N GLY A 428 21.99 -10.57 -32.33
CA GLY A 428 23.06 -10.10 -33.21
C GLY A 428 23.69 -11.22 -34.04
N ASN A 429 24.95 -11.01 -34.53
CA ASN A 429 25.61 -11.85 -35.55
C ASN A 429 25.83 -13.32 -35.11
N ASN A 430 25.89 -13.59 -33.81
CA ASN A 430 26.11 -14.94 -33.29
C ASN A 430 24.78 -15.68 -32.98
N SER A 431 23.67 -15.19 -33.54
CA SER A 431 22.35 -15.80 -33.33
C SER A 431 22.31 -17.23 -33.88
N PRO A 432 21.97 -18.23 -33.07
CA PRO A 432 21.77 -19.59 -33.58
C PRO A 432 20.56 -19.63 -34.53
N ASN A 433 20.58 -20.54 -35.50
CA ASN A 433 19.44 -20.73 -36.38
C ASN A 433 18.30 -21.47 -35.68
N GLU A 434 18.62 -22.30 -34.69
CA GLU A 434 17.68 -23.16 -33.99
C GLU A 434 18.20 -23.48 -32.58
N LEU A 435 17.30 -23.54 -31.61
CA LEU A 435 17.52 -24.01 -30.25
C LEU A 435 16.46 -25.05 -29.86
N SER A 436 16.82 -25.93 -28.95
CA SER A 436 15.85 -26.80 -28.27
C SER A 436 15.49 -26.18 -26.92
N VAL A 437 14.22 -25.85 -26.71
CA VAL A 437 13.74 -25.15 -25.49
C VAL A 437 12.86 -26.06 -24.67
N GLU A 438 13.03 -26.01 -23.35
CA GLU A 438 12.24 -26.70 -22.33
C GLU A 438 11.77 -25.67 -21.30
N LEU A 439 10.49 -25.66 -20.97
CA LEU A 439 9.95 -24.90 -19.84
C LEU A 439 9.92 -25.78 -18.60
N GLN A 440 10.42 -25.27 -17.50
CA GLN A 440 10.36 -25.93 -16.19
C GLN A 440 9.71 -25.01 -15.15
N ARG A 441 8.59 -25.44 -14.56
CA ARG A 441 8.00 -24.68 -13.45
C ARG A 441 8.93 -24.66 -12.24
N ALA A 442 8.99 -23.52 -11.56
CA ALA A 442 9.98 -23.26 -10.49
C ALA A 442 9.88 -24.22 -9.30
N ASP A 443 8.69 -24.81 -9.04
CA ASP A 443 8.48 -25.85 -8.03
C ASP A 443 9.13 -27.21 -8.39
N GLY A 444 9.60 -27.35 -9.62
CA GLY A 444 10.21 -28.58 -10.15
C GLY A 444 9.24 -29.73 -10.45
N ALA A 445 7.95 -29.58 -10.16
CA ALA A 445 6.95 -30.63 -10.32
C ALA A 445 6.47 -30.80 -11.77
N TRP A 446 6.72 -29.81 -12.62
CA TRP A 446 6.34 -29.86 -14.04
C TRP A 446 7.45 -29.34 -14.94
N ARG A 447 7.57 -29.97 -16.10
CA ARG A 447 8.40 -29.54 -17.23
C ARG A 447 7.75 -29.94 -18.55
N SER A 448 7.98 -29.14 -19.59
CA SER A 448 7.56 -29.50 -20.96
C SER A 448 8.53 -30.51 -21.59
N ASP A 449 8.13 -31.08 -22.71
CA ASP A 449 9.07 -31.68 -23.64
C ASP A 449 9.97 -30.61 -24.27
N ARG A 450 11.14 -31.03 -24.79
CA ARG A 450 12.03 -30.16 -25.55
C ARG A 450 11.43 -29.86 -26.91
N THR A 451 11.21 -28.60 -27.20
CA THR A 451 10.60 -28.12 -28.44
C THR A 451 11.67 -27.35 -29.26
N SER A 452 11.76 -27.64 -30.55
CA SER A 452 12.63 -26.89 -31.46
C SER A 452 12.07 -25.50 -31.70
N VAL A 453 12.90 -24.47 -31.58
CA VAL A 453 12.56 -23.05 -31.69
C VAL A 453 13.56 -22.35 -32.62
N ASP A 454 13.05 -21.65 -33.61
CA ASP A 454 13.80 -20.80 -34.54
C ASP A 454 13.29 -19.35 -34.52
N THR A 455 13.55 -18.56 -35.54
CA THR A 455 13.06 -17.19 -35.68
C THR A 455 11.55 -17.09 -35.98
N ASN A 456 10.92 -18.17 -36.48
CA ASN A 456 9.47 -18.23 -36.68
C ASN A 456 8.75 -18.62 -35.39
N GLY A 457 9.49 -19.25 -34.49
CA GLY A 457 9.00 -19.65 -33.16
C GLY A 457 8.26 -20.97 -33.17
N ASN A 458 7.89 -21.37 -31.94
CA ASN A 458 7.02 -22.51 -31.68
C ASN A 458 6.20 -22.23 -30.42
N VAL A 459 5.21 -23.07 -30.13
CA VAL A 459 4.27 -22.91 -29.01
C VAL A 459 4.39 -24.10 -28.07
N ILE A 460 4.42 -23.82 -26.77
CA ILE A 460 4.50 -24.81 -25.70
C ILE A 460 3.31 -24.59 -24.77
N GLU A 461 2.55 -25.66 -24.46
CA GLU A 461 1.49 -25.61 -23.46
C GLU A 461 2.11 -25.68 -22.06
N ALA A 462 1.86 -24.67 -21.22
CA ALA A 462 2.36 -24.55 -19.85
C ALA A 462 1.22 -24.83 -18.86
N PHE A 463 1.34 -25.90 -18.06
CA PHE A 463 0.34 -26.27 -17.06
C PHE A 463 0.50 -25.47 -15.78
N LEU A 464 -0.62 -24.91 -15.29
CA LEU A 464 -0.68 -23.98 -14.19
C LEU A 464 -1.18 -24.65 -12.90
N LEU A 465 -0.62 -24.25 -11.77
CA LEU A 465 -1.19 -24.51 -10.45
C LEU A 465 -2.29 -23.48 -10.17
N GLU A 466 -3.42 -23.98 -9.77
CA GLU A 466 -4.60 -23.19 -9.48
C GLU A 466 -4.37 -22.22 -8.30
N GLY A 467 -4.85 -20.97 -8.47
CA GLY A 467 -4.82 -19.95 -7.44
C GLY A 467 -3.41 -19.48 -7.05
N LYS A 468 -2.42 -19.62 -7.94
CA LYS A 468 -1.02 -19.27 -7.64
C LYS A 468 -0.31 -18.60 -8.80
N PRO A 469 0.72 -17.79 -8.51
CA PRO A 469 1.72 -17.45 -9.50
C PRO A 469 2.51 -18.69 -9.92
N ASN A 470 2.66 -18.88 -11.22
CA ASN A 470 3.40 -19.99 -11.82
C ASN A 470 4.63 -19.43 -12.53
N THR A 471 5.79 -19.51 -11.92
CA THR A 471 7.05 -19.10 -12.53
C THR A 471 7.64 -20.25 -13.33
N PHE A 472 7.98 -20.00 -14.60
CA PHE A 472 8.60 -20.94 -15.53
C PHE A 472 10.02 -20.51 -15.85
N LYS A 473 10.99 -21.40 -15.69
CA LYS A 473 12.37 -21.24 -16.14
C LYS A 473 12.47 -21.69 -17.59
N VAL A 474 13.08 -20.87 -18.43
CA VAL A 474 13.35 -21.17 -19.83
C VAL A 474 14.74 -21.78 -19.94
N LYS A 475 14.81 -23.07 -20.27
CA LYS A 475 16.06 -23.78 -20.51
C LYS A 475 16.24 -23.99 -22.01
N ALA A 476 17.38 -23.56 -22.53
CA ALA A 476 17.67 -23.70 -23.94
C ALA A 476 18.96 -24.51 -24.16
N TYR A 477 19.00 -25.25 -25.26
CA TYR A 477 20.10 -26.12 -25.64
C TYR A 477 20.42 -25.94 -27.12
N ASN A 478 21.69 -25.98 -27.48
CA ASN A 478 22.12 -26.00 -28.87
C ASN A 478 21.93 -27.41 -29.51
N GLN A 479 22.23 -27.53 -30.80
CA GLN A 479 22.11 -28.81 -31.54
C GLN A 479 23.02 -29.92 -30.98
N GLN A 480 24.08 -29.60 -30.24
CA GLN A 480 24.94 -30.57 -29.56
C GLN A 480 24.43 -30.96 -28.16
N GLY A 481 23.32 -30.38 -27.71
CA GLY A 481 22.74 -30.63 -26.38
C GLY A 481 23.39 -29.83 -25.26
N ASN A 482 24.28 -28.90 -25.54
CA ASN A 482 24.88 -28.03 -24.52
C ASN A 482 23.90 -26.91 -24.15
N ALA A 483 23.86 -26.55 -22.87
CA ALA A 483 23.05 -25.45 -22.39
C ALA A 483 23.49 -24.11 -22.96
N VAL A 484 22.53 -23.28 -23.33
CA VAL A 484 22.72 -21.93 -23.88
C VAL A 484 22.07 -20.93 -22.92
N GLU A 485 22.80 -19.86 -22.58
CA GLU A 485 22.20 -18.75 -21.79
C GLU A 485 21.21 -17.99 -22.67
N VAL A 486 20.00 -17.81 -22.13
CA VAL A 486 18.92 -17.12 -22.85
C VAL A 486 18.33 -16.00 -21.99
N PHE A 487 17.79 -14.99 -22.65
CA PHE A 487 17.01 -13.93 -22.02
C PHE A 487 15.69 -13.71 -22.78
N PRO A 488 14.53 -13.74 -22.10
CA PRO A 488 14.35 -13.98 -20.66
C PRO A 488 14.68 -15.42 -20.26
N SER A 489 15.23 -15.59 -19.04
CA SER A 489 15.51 -16.91 -18.47
C SER A 489 14.35 -17.46 -17.65
N GLU A 490 13.37 -16.62 -17.33
CA GLU A 490 12.13 -17.02 -16.62
C GLU A 490 11.00 -16.02 -16.90
N PHE A 491 9.76 -16.46 -16.69
CA PHE A 491 8.55 -15.64 -16.73
C PHE A 491 7.50 -16.22 -15.78
N THR A 492 6.46 -15.41 -15.43
CA THR A 492 5.42 -15.80 -14.48
C THR A 492 4.04 -15.62 -15.09
N ILE A 493 3.16 -16.62 -14.90
CA ILE A 493 1.73 -16.57 -15.21
C ILE A 493 0.97 -16.70 -13.89
N ILE A 494 0.12 -15.71 -13.56
CA ILE A 494 -0.74 -15.77 -12.38
C ILE A 494 -2.04 -16.47 -12.78
N GLN A 495 -2.32 -17.60 -12.14
CA GLN A 495 -3.59 -18.30 -12.33
C GLN A 495 -4.58 -17.88 -11.26
N GLY A 496 -5.81 -17.55 -11.68
CA GLY A 496 -6.97 -17.35 -10.82
C GLY A 496 -7.54 -15.92 -10.80
N VAL A 497 -6.75 -14.88 -11.15
CA VAL A 497 -7.24 -13.49 -11.16
C VAL A 497 -6.65 -12.70 -12.32
N LYS A 498 -7.46 -11.77 -12.86
CA LYS A 498 -7.07 -10.79 -13.89
C LYS A 498 -7.57 -9.40 -13.47
N VAL A 499 -6.77 -8.39 -13.65
CA VAL A 499 -7.18 -7.00 -13.35
C VAL A 499 -7.99 -6.45 -14.50
N GLY A 500 -9.21 -6.03 -14.22
CA GLY A 500 -10.08 -5.36 -15.18
C GLY A 500 -9.67 -3.90 -15.42
N ALA A 501 -10.29 -3.28 -16.42
CA ALA A 501 -10.07 -1.88 -16.72
C ALA A 501 -10.48 -0.98 -15.54
N ALA A 502 -9.64 0.01 -15.21
CA ALA A 502 -9.95 0.97 -14.15
C ALA A 502 -11.19 1.79 -14.53
N PRO A 503 -12.15 1.99 -13.61
CA PRO A 503 -13.31 2.83 -13.89
C PRO A 503 -12.96 4.33 -13.89
N LEU A 504 -13.79 5.14 -14.56
CA LEU A 504 -13.73 6.60 -14.46
C LEU A 504 -14.01 7.03 -13.00
N PRO A 505 -13.13 7.82 -12.38
CA PRO A 505 -13.31 8.21 -10.98
C PRO A 505 -14.42 9.25 -10.77
N TYR A 506 -14.83 9.95 -11.81
CA TYR A 506 -15.88 10.98 -11.80
C TYR A 506 -16.54 11.13 -13.17
N ASN A 507 -17.70 11.81 -13.20
CA ASN A 507 -18.34 12.17 -14.46
C ASN A 507 -17.47 13.17 -15.25
N ILE A 508 -17.25 12.90 -16.53
CA ILE A 508 -16.63 13.86 -17.45
C ILE A 508 -17.72 14.54 -18.25
N GLY A 509 -17.61 15.83 -18.47
CA GLY A 509 -18.63 16.62 -19.18
C GLY A 509 -18.18 18.05 -19.42
N ILE A 510 -19.12 18.90 -19.80
CA ILE A 510 -18.90 20.32 -20.09
C ILE A 510 -19.66 21.20 -19.11
N ALA A 511 -19.07 22.34 -18.76
CA ALA A 511 -19.77 23.40 -18.05
C ALA A 511 -20.41 24.35 -19.06
N VAL A 512 -21.72 24.46 -19.01
CA VAL A 512 -22.48 25.41 -19.86
C VAL A 512 -23.16 26.45 -18.98
N TYR A 513 -23.25 27.69 -19.48
CA TYR A 513 -24.00 28.71 -18.78
C TYR A 513 -25.51 28.48 -18.99
N ASN A 514 -26.25 28.41 -17.89
CA ASN A 514 -27.70 28.26 -17.92
C ASN A 514 -28.36 29.63 -17.70
N ASP A 515 -28.97 30.19 -18.75
CA ASP A 515 -29.58 31.52 -18.72
C ASP A 515 -30.76 31.63 -17.76
N ILE A 516 -31.48 30.55 -17.51
CA ILE A 516 -32.59 30.50 -16.55
C ILE A 516 -32.07 30.53 -15.11
N LYS A 517 -31.05 29.71 -14.80
CA LYS A 517 -30.45 29.62 -13.47
C LYS A 517 -29.40 30.71 -13.21
N LYS A 518 -29.03 31.50 -14.23
CA LYS A 518 -27.98 32.55 -14.18
C LYS A 518 -26.64 32.07 -13.59
N ARG A 519 -26.28 30.82 -13.85
CA ARG A 519 -25.02 30.20 -13.36
C ARG A 519 -24.53 29.11 -14.31
N GLY A 520 -23.25 28.75 -14.18
CA GLY A 520 -22.70 27.56 -14.82
C GLY A 520 -23.38 26.28 -14.31
N VAL A 521 -23.74 25.40 -15.21
CA VAL A 521 -24.28 24.05 -14.92
C VAL A 521 -23.40 23.05 -15.61
N PHE A 522 -22.96 22.03 -14.85
CA PHE A 522 -22.22 20.90 -15.39
C PHE A 522 -23.16 19.92 -16.07
N LEU A 523 -22.88 19.59 -17.33
CA LEU A 523 -23.59 18.59 -18.10
C LEU A 523 -22.64 17.40 -18.33
N PRO A 524 -22.89 16.21 -17.72
CA PRO A 524 -22.10 15.04 -17.98
C PRO A 524 -22.27 14.58 -19.43
N ALA A 525 -21.16 14.15 -20.05
CA ALA A 525 -21.19 13.52 -21.36
C ALA A 525 -21.71 12.08 -21.21
N LYS A 526 -22.67 11.71 -22.09
CA LYS A 526 -23.18 10.34 -22.10
C LYS A 526 -22.05 9.36 -22.47
N GLY A 527 -21.89 8.29 -21.69
CA GLY A 527 -20.81 7.31 -21.87
C GLY A 527 -19.55 7.62 -21.05
N LEU A 528 -19.46 8.83 -20.45
CA LEU A 528 -18.33 9.25 -19.61
C LEU A 528 -18.78 9.51 -18.15
N GLU A 529 -19.73 8.73 -17.69
CA GLU A 529 -20.20 8.78 -16.30
C GLU A 529 -19.19 8.12 -15.37
N LYS A 530 -19.20 8.54 -14.10
CA LYS A 530 -18.44 7.87 -13.03
C LYS A 530 -18.68 6.34 -13.07
N ASN A 531 -17.65 5.58 -12.80
CA ASN A 531 -17.64 4.11 -12.78
C ASN A 531 -17.73 3.42 -14.17
N LYS A 532 -17.67 4.15 -15.27
CA LYS A 532 -17.52 3.53 -16.60
C LYS A 532 -16.09 2.99 -16.77
N PRO A 533 -15.92 1.74 -17.28
CA PRO A 533 -14.58 1.18 -17.49
C PRO A 533 -13.83 1.94 -18.60
N LEU A 534 -12.51 2.07 -18.44
CA LEU A 534 -11.63 2.66 -19.43
C LEU A 534 -11.14 1.61 -20.44
N PRO A 535 -10.91 1.94 -21.73
CA PRO A 535 -11.18 3.25 -22.34
C PRO A 535 -12.68 3.53 -22.51
N ALA A 536 -13.10 4.75 -22.16
CA ALA A 536 -14.50 5.19 -22.29
C ALA A 536 -14.63 6.26 -23.38
N VAL A 537 -15.73 6.24 -24.14
CA VAL A 537 -16.05 7.19 -25.21
C VAL A 537 -17.40 7.81 -24.91
N GLY A 538 -17.49 9.15 -25.07
CA GLY A 538 -18.70 9.92 -24.85
C GLY A 538 -18.92 11.03 -25.86
#